data_a37f5e3db75149678d5785ba065abd91
#
_entry.id   a37f5e3db75149678d5785ba065abd91
#
_cell.length_a   1.000
_cell.length_b   1.000
_cell.length_c   1.000
_cell.angle_alpha   90.00
_cell.angle_beta   90.00
_cell.angle_gamma   90.00
#
_symmetry.space_group_name_H-M   'P 1'
#
loop_
_entity.id
_entity.type
_entity.pdbx_description
1 polymer ?
#
loop_
_entity_poly.entity_id
_entity_poly.type
_entity_poly.pdbx_seq_one_letter_code
_entity_poly.pdbx_strand_id
1 'polypeptide(L)'
;LLRYASAETELPGDPVQLAAQLAESGLFDQYVVYEREGEWWFAGGALGEVVVGRTEIRHRWLTDEGSAPTGPHPLGQVHERLAAMGVEAWHAYGWMAFEFSHLHTDRPERAGDEDLLHLVVPHSEVRLGGGRAVVRSVDQGTLDKLLVLLAEPPVHRTAQPRPIEVRDPDTDYPELVARAIEEIGTTDLQKVILSRTVPVPFPVDFTATYVHGRSRNTPVRSFLVNLGGRRVVGFSPETVAEVTADGDALTQPLAGTRARGFGEAEDERLRTELLADPKEISEHVLSVKLAEEEMATVCRPGSVNVRDLMTVRQRGSVQHLGSTVHGKVDEGRTAWDVLRAVFPAVTASGIPKAPAYDCITRLEKERRGIYSGAIVMASSDGALDAALVLRSLFEQDGHAWLRAGAGILSGSTPERELEETCEKLRSVAPYVVPAESGLLAEGGLSVEGGLSVERGLSVEGGPGSSVVSSISSQQG
;
A
#
# COMPACT_ATOMS: atom_id res chain seq x y z
N LEU A 1 -11.90 -17.78 24.88
CA LEU A 1 -11.51 -17.42 23.52
C LEU A 1 -12.74 -16.98 22.73
N LEU A 2 -12.66 -15.79 22.12
CA LEU A 2 -13.69 -15.28 21.21
C LEU A 2 -13.63 -16.07 19.89
N ARG A 3 -14.79 -16.36 19.31
CA ARG A 3 -14.90 -17.10 18.05
C ARG A 3 -15.70 -16.32 17.04
N TYR A 4 -15.33 -16.47 15.77
CA TYR A 4 -16.16 -16.00 14.67
C TYR A 4 -17.28 -17.00 14.37
N ALA A 5 -18.50 -16.50 14.21
CA ALA A 5 -19.52 -17.22 13.46
C ALA A 5 -19.15 -17.21 11.97
N SER A 6 -19.46 -18.26 11.24
CA SER A 6 -19.09 -18.36 9.82
C SER A 6 -20.24 -18.89 8.98
N ALA A 7 -20.36 -18.39 7.76
CA ALA A 7 -21.30 -18.87 6.75
C ALA A 7 -20.66 -18.83 5.35
N GLU A 8 -21.16 -19.64 4.44
CA GLU A 8 -20.75 -19.66 3.04
C GLU A 8 -21.92 -19.32 2.13
N THR A 9 -21.63 -18.64 1.01
CA THR A 9 -22.58 -18.38 -0.06
C THR A 9 -21.88 -18.47 -1.42
N GLU A 10 -22.66 -18.63 -2.50
CA GLU A 10 -22.13 -18.51 -3.86
C GLU A 10 -21.79 -17.07 -4.20
N LEU A 11 -20.78 -16.87 -5.06
CA LEU A 11 -20.43 -15.54 -5.56
C LEU A 11 -21.41 -15.12 -6.67
N PRO A 12 -22.12 -13.98 -6.53
CA PRO A 12 -23.01 -13.49 -7.55
C PRO A 12 -22.31 -12.74 -8.70
N GLY A 13 -20.99 -12.58 -8.65
CA GLY A 13 -20.24 -11.82 -9.65
C GLY A 13 -18.72 -11.83 -9.44
N ASP A 14 -18.06 -10.85 -10.06
CA ASP A 14 -16.61 -10.68 -10.03
C ASP A 14 -16.12 -10.35 -8.61
N PRO A 15 -15.15 -11.12 -8.04
CA PRO A 15 -14.59 -10.87 -6.72
C PRO A 15 -14.03 -9.46 -6.50
N VAL A 16 -13.45 -8.84 -7.53
CA VAL A 16 -12.91 -7.46 -7.46
C VAL A 16 -14.03 -6.45 -7.20
N GLN A 17 -15.14 -6.60 -7.94
CA GLN A 17 -16.32 -5.74 -7.78
C GLN A 17 -16.97 -5.93 -6.41
N LEU A 18 -17.08 -7.20 -5.96
CA LEU A 18 -17.64 -7.53 -4.65
C LEU A 18 -16.77 -7.00 -3.50
N ALA A 19 -15.46 -7.12 -3.59
CA ALA A 19 -14.53 -6.54 -2.62
C ALA A 19 -14.66 -5.00 -2.53
N ALA A 20 -14.82 -4.33 -3.67
CA ALA A 20 -15.07 -2.90 -3.71
C ALA A 20 -16.46 -2.53 -3.13
N GLN A 21 -17.49 -3.34 -3.39
CA GLN A 21 -18.83 -3.16 -2.81
C GLN A 21 -18.81 -3.32 -1.27
N LEU A 22 -18.07 -4.29 -0.75
CA LEU A 22 -17.86 -4.46 0.69
C LEU A 22 -17.18 -3.23 1.31
N ALA A 23 -16.16 -2.68 0.65
CA ALA A 23 -15.44 -1.49 1.09
C ALA A 23 -16.33 -0.22 1.13
N GLU A 24 -17.31 -0.13 0.23
CA GLU A 24 -18.28 0.99 0.14
C GLU A 24 -19.57 0.78 0.93
N SER A 25 -19.76 -0.38 1.54
CA SER A 25 -21.00 -0.75 2.21
C SER A 25 -21.40 0.19 3.36
N GLY A 26 -20.46 0.98 3.89
CA GLY A 26 -20.66 1.80 5.07
C GLY A 26 -20.81 1.00 6.37
N LEU A 27 -20.61 -0.32 6.32
CA LEU A 27 -20.67 -1.17 7.52
C LEU A 27 -19.42 -0.99 8.42
N PHE A 28 -18.32 -0.53 7.84
CA PHE A 28 -17.04 -0.38 8.53
C PHE A 28 -16.34 0.92 8.13
N ASP A 29 -15.86 1.69 9.10
CA ASP A 29 -15.09 2.91 8.88
C ASP A 29 -13.65 2.61 8.44
N GLN A 30 -13.14 1.45 8.83
CA GLN A 30 -11.80 0.98 8.49
C GLN A 30 -11.88 -0.39 7.84
N TYR A 31 -11.05 -0.62 6.81
CA TYR A 31 -11.00 -1.90 6.11
C TYR A 31 -9.66 -2.11 5.40
N VAL A 32 -9.38 -3.38 5.15
CA VAL A 32 -8.30 -3.82 4.26
C VAL A 32 -8.87 -4.85 3.29
N VAL A 33 -8.71 -4.61 1.99
CA VAL A 33 -8.85 -5.64 0.94
C VAL A 33 -7.45 -6.11 0.58
N TYR A 34 -7.25 -7.41 0.55
CA TYR A 34 -5.98 -8.03 0.18
C TYR A 34 -6.23 -9.16 -0.81
N GLU A 35 -5.61 -9.10 -2.00
CA GLU A 35 -5.67 -10.15 -3.00
C GLU A 35 -4.39 -10.97 -3.00
N ARG A 36 -4.54 -12.29 -3.00
CA ARG A 36 -3.48 -13.27 -3.12
C ARG A 36 -3.97 -14.45 -3.95
N GLU A 37 -3.23 -14.84 -4.99
CA GLU A 37 -3.48 -16.05 -5.78
C GLU A 37 -4.90 -16.17 -6.37
N GLY A 38 -5.52 -15.04 -6.73
CA GLY A 38 -6.88 -15.01 -7.28
C GLY A 38 -7.99 -15.17 -6.23
N GLU A 39 -7.66 -15.01 -4.94
CA GLU A 39 -8.60 -14.89 -3.85
C GLU A 39 -8.49 -13.49 -3.21
N TRP A 40 -9.61 -12.95 -2.78
CA TRP A 40 -9.70 -11.65 -2.09
C TRP A 40 -10.15 -11.83 -0.67
N TRP A 41 -9.41 -11.23 0.26
CA TRP A 41 -9.81 -11.10 1.66
C TRP A 41 -10.23 -9.66 1.92
N PHE A 42 -11.45 -9.48 2.40
CA PHE A 42 -11.93 -8.22 2.96
C PHE A 42 -11.93 -8.32 4.47
N ALA A 43 -11.21 -7.45 5.14
CA ALA A 43 -11.16 -7.33 6.59
C ALA A 43 -11.84 -6.02 6.99
N GLY A 44 -13.00 -6.09 7.66
CA GLY A 44 -13.80 -4.93 8.02
C GLY A 44 -13.87 -4.68 9.53
N GLY A 45 -13.66 -3.43 9.94
CA GLY A 45 -13.62 -3.01 11.33
C GLY A 45 -12.42 -3.55 12.11
N ALA A 46 -12.23 -3.07 13.33
CA ALA A 46 -11.18 -3.53 14.23
C ALA A 46 -11.79 -4.16 15.49
N LEU A 47 -11.63 -5.46 15.65
CA LEU A 47 -11.86 -6.17 16.90
C LEU A 47 -10.71 -5.89 17.87
N GLY A 48 -9.53 -5.76 17.34
CA GLY A 48 -8.32 -5.36 18.05
C GLY A 48 -7.27 -4.81 17.09
N GLU A 49 -6.35 -4.03 17.61
CA GLU A 49 -5.28 -3.42 16.83
C GLU A 49 -3.95 -3.40 17.57
N VAL A 50 -2.86 -3.43 16.82
CA VAL A 50 -1.49 -3.19 17.28
C VAL A 50 -0.88 -2.10 16.42
N VAL A 51 -0.35 -1.07 17.06
CA VAL A 51 0.32 0.05 16.41
C VAL A 51 1.74 0.18 16.96
N VAL A 52 2.73 0.23 16.10
CA VAL A 52 4.13 0.42 16.45
C VAL A 52 4.56 1.83 16.09
N GLY A 53 4.95 2.60 17.08
CA GLY A 53 5.68 3.84 16.92
C GLY A 53 7.18 3.65 17.19
N ARG A 54 7.97 4.71 17.03
CA ARG A 54 9.42 4.66 17.30
C ARG A 54 9.74 4.34 18.75
N THR A 55 8.96 4.86 19.69
CA THR A 55 9.23 4.77 21.13
C THR A 55 8.31 3.84 21.88
N GLU A 56 7.14 3.55 21.34
CA GLU A 56 6.15 2.71 22.01
C GLU A 56 5.39 1.81 21.03
N ILE A 57 4.95 0.65 21.53
CA ILE A 57 3.99 -0.24 20.89
C ILE A 57 2.70 -0.16 21.68
N ARG A 58 1.62 0.23 21.02
CA ARG A 58 0.26 0.33 21.56
C ARG A 58 -0.58 -0.84 21.07
N HIS A 59 -1.48 -1.31 21.90
CA HIS A 59 -2.50 -2.25 21.50
C HIS A 59 -3.85 -1.86 22.11
N ARG A 60 -4.90 -2.20 21.41
CA ARG A 60 -6.28 -2.07 21.88
C ARG A 60 -7.05 -3.32 21.52
N TRP A 61 -7.56 -4.00 22.54
CA TRP A 61 -8.47 -5.13 22.40
C TRP A 61 -9.81 -4.75 23.02
N LEU A 62 -10.89 -5.39 22.68
CA LEU A 62 -12.27 -5.10 23.15
C LEU A 62 -12.40 -4.44 24.52
N THR A 63 -11.66 -4.90 25.53
CA THR A 63 -11.73 -4.43 26.93
C THR A 63 -10.36 -4.12 27.53
N ASP A 64 -9.29 -4.27 26.77
CA ASP A 64 -7.92 -4.07 27.21
C ASP A 64 -7.19 -3.13 26.26
N GLU A 65 -6.60 -2.08 26.80
CA GLU A 65 -5.78 -1.11 26.09
C GLU A 65 -4.49 -0.90 26.85
N GLY A 66 -3.39 -0.94 26.14
CA GLY A 66 -2.08 -0.78 26.77
C GLY A 66 -0.98 -0.34 25.82
N SER A 67 0.09 0.13 26.41
CA SER A 67 1.33 0.45 25.70
C SER A 67 2.55 -0.10 26.42
N ALA A 68 3.62 -0.30 25.68
CA ALA A 68 4.94 -0.64 26.20
C ALA A 68 6.03 -0.03 25.31
N PRO A 69 7.24 0.20 25.84
CA PRO A 69 8.35 0.69 25.03
C PRO A 69 8.63 -0.22 23.83
N THR A 70 8.94 0.39 22.70
CA THR A 70 9.45 -0.33 21.52
C THR A 70 10.82 -0.89 21.86
N GLY A 71 10.91 -2.22 21.92
CA GLY A 71 12.14 -2.93 22.24
C GLY A 71 13.00 -3.21 20.98
N PRO A 72 14.10 -3.96 21.14
CA PRO A 72 15.00 -4.30 20.04
C PRO A 72 14.40 -5.27 19.01
N HIS A 73 13.28 -5.90 19.34
CA HIS A 73 12.56 -6.87 18.49
C HIS A 73 11.09 -6.49 18.36
N PRO A 74 10.74 -5.36 17.71
CA PRO A 74 9.37 -4.86 17.70
C PRO A 74 8.39 -5.80 16.99
N LEU A 75 8.79 -6.53 15.94
CA LEU A 75 7.90 -7.53 15.31
C LEU A 75 7.63 -8.74 16.21
N GLY A 76 8.58 -9.15 17.05
CA GLY A 76 8.34 -10.16 18.10
C GLY A 76 7.31 -9.66 19.13
N GLN A 77 7.41 -8.40 19.55
CA GLN A 77 6.43 -7.79 20.44
C GLN A 77 5.03 -7.68 19.79
N VAL A 78 4.95 -7.43 18.48
CA VAL A 78 3.68 -7.48 17.72
C VAL A 78 3.09 -8.89 17.76
N HIS A 79 3.90 -9.90 17.47
CA HIS A 79 3.47 -11.31 17.50
C HIS A 79 2.91 -11.70 18.87
N GLU A 80 3.62 -11.38 19.95
CA GLU A 80 3.19 -11.66 21.32
C GLU A 80 1.84 -11.04 21.65
N ARG A 81 1.61 -9.77 21.23
CA ARG A 81 0.33 -9.07 21.48
C ARG A 81 -0.81 -9.67 20.68
N LEU A 82 -0.60 -10.00 19.41
CA LEU A 82 -1.61 -10.66 18.60
C LEU A 82 -1.97 -12.03 19.18
N ALA A 83 -0.99 -12.81 19.63
CA ALA A 83 -1.21 -14.10 20.27
C ALA A 83 -1.95 -13.99 21.61
N ALA A 84 -1.73 -12.92 22.36
CA ALA A 84 -2.37 -12.67 23.67
C ALA A 84 -3.82 -12.18 23.57
N MET A 85 -4.30 -11.79 22.38
CA MET A 85 -5.62 -11.17 22.21
C MET A 85 -6.80 -12.08 22.56
N GLY A 86 -6.61 -13.40 22.60
CA GLY A 86 -7.66 -14.34 23.02
C GLY A 86 -8.76 -14.57 21.98
N VAL A 87 -8.47 -14.37 20.71
CA VAL A 87 -9.34 -14.68 19.56
C VAL A 87 -8.86 -15.96 18.90
N GLU A 88 -9.76 -16.88 18.59
CA GLU A 88 -9.46 -18.14 17.93
C GLU A 88 -9.40 -17.95 16.40
N ALA A 89 -8.44 -18.58 15.74
CA ALA A 89 -8.26 -18.53 14.29
C ALA A 89 -8.30 -17.09 13.72
N TRP A 90 -7.60 -16.17 14.37
CA TRP A 90 -7.52 -14.78 13.90
C TRP A 90 -6.64 -14.63 12.68
N HIS A 91 -6.99 -13.70 11.83
CA HIS A 91 -6.10 -13.08 10.86
C HIS A 91 -5.88 -11.62 11.26
N ALA A 92 -4.69 -11.10 10.97
CA ALA A 92 -4.37 -9.68 11.16
C ALA A 92 -3.98 -9.07 9.82
N TYR A 93 -4.45 -7.86 9.56
CA TYR A 93 -4.25 -7.14 8.31
C TYR A 93 -3.78 -5.72 8.58
N GLY A 94 -2.92 -5.20 7.73
CA GLY A 94 -2.54 -3.79 7.80
C GLY A 94 -1.28 -3.46 7.03
N TRP A 95 -0.57 -2.44 7.48
CA TRP A 95 0.57 -1.90 6.78
C TRP A 95 1.79 -1.71 7.68
N MET A 96 2.97 -1.76 7.07
CA MET A 96 4.26 -1.45 7.68
C MET A 96 4.97 -0.43 6.80
N ALA A 97 5.38 0.71 7.39
CA ALA A 97 6.06 1.80 6.70
C ALA A 97 7.53 1.46 6.43
N PHE A 98 8.11 2.04 5.39
CA PHE A 98 9.53 1.90 5.06
C PHE A 98 10.42 2.30 6.25
N GLU A 99 10.06 3.36 6.96
CA GLU A 99 10.82 3.89 8.09
C GLU A 99 10.89 2.95 9.30
N PHE A 100 10.07 1.89 9.34
CA PHE A 100 10.20 0.81 10.32
C PHE A 100 11.61 0.19 10.28
N SER A 101 12.26 0.18 9.12
CA SER A 101 13.62 -0.31 8.95
C SER A 101 14.64 0.37 9.86
N HIS A 102 14.45 1.64 10.16
CA HIS A 102 15.36 2.40 11.01
C HIS A 102 15.37 1.93 12.47
N LEU A 103 14.30 1.24 12.94
CA LEU A 103 14.26 0.65 14.29
C LEU A 103 15.32 -0.44 14.50
N HIS A 104 15.88 -0.97 13.40
CA HIS A 104 16.92 -2.02 13.42
C HIS A 104 18.31 -1.49 13.11
N THR A 105 18.47 -0.18 12.98
CA THR A 105 19.74 0.48 12.73
C THR A 105 20.28 1.14 14.01
N ASP A 106 21.49 1.68 13.94
CA ASP A 106 22.10 2.51 14.98
C ASP A 106 21.52 3.94 15.04
N ARG A 107 20.55 4.25 14.17
CA ARG A 107 19.88 5.56 14.04
C ARG A 107 18.35 5.47 14.08
N PRO A 108 17.77 4.93 15.15
CA PRO A 108 16.32 4.75 15.25
C PRO A 108 15.53 6.08 15.24
N GLU A 109 16.17 7.22 15.54
CA GLU A 109 15.55 8.55 15.48
C GLU A 109 15.11 8.92 14.05
N ARG A 110 15.68 8.30 13.01
CA ARG A 110 15.30 8.49 11.62
C ARG A 110 13.94 7.88 11.28
N ALA A 111 13.45 6.95 12.10
CA ALA A 111 12.10 6.41 11.93
C ALA A 111 11.01 7.49 12.08
N GLY A 112 11.29 8.60 12.81
CA GLY A 112 10.35 9.70 13.05
C GLY A 112 9.33 9.38 14.10
N ASP A 113 8.31 10.21 14.22
CA ASP A 113 7.29 10.13 15.27
C ASP A 113 5.93 9.62 14.74
N GLU A 114 5.83 9.33 13.44
CA GLU A 114 4.63 8.72 12.87
C GLU A 114 4.53 7.23 13.23
N ASP A 115 3.32 6.68 13.10
CA ASP A 115 3.12 5.25 13.23
C ASP A 115 3.86 4.51 12.10
N LEU A 116 4.60 3.46 12.49
CA LEU A 116 5.48 2.68 11.62
C LEU A 116 4.87 1.35 11.17
N LEU A 117 3.92 0.85 11.94
CA LEU A 117 3.13 -0.34 11.63
C LEU A 117 1.75 -0.17 12.26
N HIS A 118 0.72 -0.57 11.53
CA HIS A 118 -0.64 -0.67 12.03
C HIS A 118 -1.27 -1.96 11.53
N LEU A 119 -1.59 -2.86 12.43
CA LEU A 119 -2.29 -4.11 12.14
C LEU A 119 -3.60 -4.15 12.91
N VAL A 120 -4.65 -4.65 12.26
CA VAL A 120 -5.96 -4.91 12.87
C VAL A 120 -6.32 -6.39 12.74
N VAL A 121 -6.90 -6.95 13.80
CA VAL A 121 -7.69 -8.17 13.72
C VAL A 121 -9.11 -7.72 13.47
N PRO A 122 -9.74 -8.10 12.33
CA PRO A 122 -11.00 -7.52 11.91
C PRO A 122 -12.17 -8.00 12.77
N HIS A 123 -13.20 -7.15 12.87
CA HIS A 123 -14.50 -7.52 13.42
C HIS A 123 -15.18 -8.56 12.52
N SER A 124 -15.07 -8.39 11.21
CA SER A 124 -15.62 -9.28 10.20
C SER A 124 -14.63 -9.47 9.05
N GLU A 125 -14.68 -10.65 8.45
CA GLU A 125 -13.84 -11.03 7.34
C GLU A 125 -14.66 -11.70 6.25
N VAL A 126 -14.38 -11.40 4.99
CA VAL A 126 -14.97 -12.07 3.83
C VAL A 126 -13.85 -12.54 2.92
N ARG A 127 -13.82 -13.83 2.61
CA ARG A 127 -12.95 -14.41 1.60
C ARG A 127 -13.76 -14.72 0.35
N LEU A 128 -13.31 -14.17 -0.78
CA LEU A 128 -13.95 -14.27 -2.10
C LEU A 128 -13.01 -15.02 -3.06
N GLY A 129 -13.45 -16.19 -3.55
CA GLY A 129 -12.65 -16.97 -4.50
C GLY A 129 -13.27 -18.31 -4.80
N GLY A 130 -12.84 -18.98 -5.87
CA GLY A 130 -13.32 -20.32 -6.23
C GLY A 130 -14.84 -20.43 -6.45
N GLY A 131 -15.52 -19.33 -6.82
CA GLY A 131 -16.98 -19.27 -7.00
C GLY A 131 -17.75 -19.16 -5.68
N ARG A 132 -17.09 -18.94 -4.56
CA ARG A 132 -17.71 -18.88 -3.22
C ARG A 132 -17.24 -17.67 -2.41
N ALA A 133 -18.09 -17.23 -1.48
CA ALA A 133 -17.74 -16.33 -0.40
C ALA A 133 -17.83 -17.04 0.95
N VAL A 134 -16.78 -16.95 1.75
CA VAL A 134 -16.77 -17.37 3.16
C VAL A 134 -16.81 -16.09 4.00
N VAL A 135 -17.86 -15.94 4.79
CA VAL A 135 -18.09 -14.77 5.65
C VAL A 135 -17.88 -15.18 7.10
N ARG A 136 -17.09 -14.39 7.83
CA ARG A 136 -16.86 -14.59 9.27
C ARG A 136 -17.13 -13.28 10.01
N SER A 137 -17.82 -13.34 11.14
CA SER A 137 -18.05 -12.18 12.01
C SER A 137 -18.14 -12.58 13.47
N VAL A 138 -17.72 -11.71 14.38
CA VAL A 138 -17.92 -11.89 15.82
C VAL A 138 -19.34 -11.54 16.26
N ASP A 139 -20.11 -10.90 15.38
CA ASP A 139 -21.50 -10.49 15.59
C ASP A 139 -22.43 -11.09 14.52
N GLN A 140 -23.49 -11.79 14.95
CA GLN A 140 -24.43 -12.43 14.04
C GLN A 140 -25.18 -11.42 13.17
N GLY A 141 -25.56 -10.26 13.72
CA GLY A 141 -26.28 -9.23 12.95
C GLY A 141 -25.44 -8.65 11.80
N THR A 142 -24.12 -8.51 12.00
CA THR A 142 -23.18 -8.10 10.96
C THR A 142 -22.94 -9.21 9.93
N LEU A 143 -22.85 -10.46 10.38
CA LEU A 143 -22.77 -11.63 9.48
C LEU A 143 -23.97 -11.65 8.52
N ASP A 144 -25.20 -11.49 9.04
CA ASP A 144 -26.43 -11.50 8.25
C ASP A 144 -26.47 -10.34 7.23
N LYS A 145 -26.03 -9.14 7.62
CA LYS A 145 -25.93 -7.98 6.71
C LYS A 145 -24.92 -8.24 5.57
N LEU A 146 -23.78 -8.82 5.87
CA LEU A 146 -22.76 -9.18 4.87
C LEU A 146 -23.29 -10.23 3.89
N LEU A 147 -24.02 -11.23 4.37
CA LEU A 147 -24.68 -12.25 3.51
C LEU A 147 -25.72 -11.63 2.59
N VAL A 148 -26.54 -10.68 3.10
CA VAL A 148 -27.52 -9.96 2.29
C VAL A 148 -26.82 -9.13 1.21
N LEU A 149 -25.73 -8.39 1.56
CA LEU A 149 -24.94 -7.60 0.63
C LEU A 149 -24.34 -8.48 -0.49
N LEU A 150 -23.85 -9.67 -0.13
CA LEU A 150 -23.24 -10.61 -1.08
C LEU A 150 -24.25 -11.41 -1.91
N ALA A 151 -25.54 -11.37 -1.56
CA ALA A 151 -26.59 -12.02 -2.35
C ALA A 151 -26.96 -11.19 -3.60
N GLU A 152 -26.65 -9.90 -3.60
CA GLU A 152 -26.91 -9.00 -4.71
C GLU A 152 -25.73 -8.93 -5.68
N PRO A 153 -25.99 -8.86 -7.01
CA PRO A 153 -24.93 -8.65 -7.98
C PRO A 153 -24.22 -7.32 -7.72
N PRO A 154 -22.90 -7.24 -7.95
CA PRO A 154 -22.18 -5.99 -7.74
C PRO A 154 -22.65 -4.91 -8.69
N VAL A 155 -22.70 -3.68 -8.18
CA VAL A 155 -23.08 -2.50 -8.97
C VAL A 155 -21.95 -2.17 -9.96
N HIS A 156 -22.28 -2.09 -11.24
CA HIS A 156 -21.33 -1.65 -12.26
C HIS A 156 -21.00 -0.16 -12.09
N ARG A 157 -19.71 0.13 -11.92
CA ARG A 157 -19.22 1.51 -11.78
C ARG A 157 -19.07 2.13 -13.16
N THR A 158 -19.68 3.30 -13.35
CA THR A 158 -19.65 4.07 -14.60
C THR A 158 -18.62 5.20 -14.59
N ALA A 159 -18.08 5.54 -13.41
CA ALA A 159 -17.08 6.59 -13.28
C ALA A 159 -15.84 6.29 -14.14
N GLN A 160 -15.39 7.31 -14.88
CA GLN A 160 -14.27 7.16 -15.83
C GLN A 160 -12.96 7.61 -15.20
N PRO A 161 -11.86 6.90 -15.44
CA PRO A 161 -10.54 7.34 -15.01
C PRO A 161 -10.15 8.68 -15.66
N ARG A 162 -9.46 9.52 -14.89
CA ARG A 162 -8.77 10.72 -15.34
C ARG A 162 -7.27 10.50 -15.23
N PRO A 163 -6.55 10.30 -16.35
CA PRO A 163 -5.12 10.04 -16.33
C PRO A 163 -4.33 11.16 -15.66
N ILE A 164 -3.30 10.78 -14.90
CA ILE A 164 -2.34 11.71 -14.28
C ILE A 164 -1.11 11.83 -15.17
N GLU A 165 -0.69 13.06 -15.46
CA GLU A 165 0.59 13.30 -16.13
C GLU A 165 1.73 12.93 -15.16
N VAL A 166 2.60 12.03 -15.61
CA VAL A 166 3.68 11.50 -14.78
C VAL A 166 5.05 12.10 -15.09
N ARG A 167 5.18 12.80 -16.22
CA ARG A 167 6.41 13.49 -16.61
C ARG A 167 6.30 14.95 -16.17
N ASP A 168 7.03 15.30 -15.12
CA ASP A 168 7.17 16.65 -14.63
C ASP A 168 8.48 17.22 -15.18
N PRO A 169 8.44 18.27 -16.02
CA PRO A 169 9.64 18.88 -16.58
C PRO A 169 10.49 19.61 -15.54
N ASP A 170 9.88 20.00 -14.42
CA ASP A 170 10.53 20.76 -13.35
C ASP A 170 11.02 19.86 -12.20
N THR A 171 10.98 18.53 -12.38
CA THR A 171 11.46 17.58 -11.37
C THR A 171 12.97 17.67 -11.18
N ASP A 172 13.41 17.66 -9.93
CA ASP A 172 14.83 17.57 -9.56
C ASP A 172 15.35 16.12 -9.47
N TYR A 173 14.54 15.15 -9.88
CA TYR A 173 14.91 13.73 -9.81
C TYR A 173 16.18 13.37 -10.58
N PRO A 174 16.47 13.93 -11.79
CA PRO A 174 17.75 13.70 -12.48
C PRO A 174 18.97 14.13 -11.66
N GLU A 175 18.89 15.25 -10.95
CA GLU A 175 19.97 15.74 -10.07
C GLU A 175 20.17 14.82 -8.87
N LEU A 176 19.09 14.27 -8.30
CA LEU A 176 19.20 13.27 -7.21
C LEU A 176 19.87 12.00 -7.70
N VAL A 177 19.54 11.53 -8.90
CA VAL A 177 20.20 10.37 -9.53
C VAL A 177 21.69 10.63 -9.75
N ALA A 178 22.07 11.80 -10.29
CA ALA A 178 23.47 12.16 -10.51
C ALA A 178 24.28 12.14 -9.20
N ARG A 179 23.72 12.69 -8.11
CA ARG A 179 24.34 12.67 -6.77
C ARG A 179 24.50 11.25 -6.23
N ALA A 180 23.51 10.38 -6.44
CA ALA A 180 23.61 8.99 -6.03
C ALA A 180 24.67 8.22 -6.80
N ILE A 181 24.82 8.46 -8.10
CA ILE A 181 25.90 7.87 -8.93
C ILE A 181 27.28 8.32 -8.41
N GLU A 182 27.46 9.59 -8.05
CA GLU A 182 28.71 10.10 -7.47
C GLU A 182 29.01 9.41 -6.12
N GLU A 183 28.00 9.24 -5.26
CA GLU A 183 28.13 8.56 -3.98
C GLU A 183 28.52 7.09 -4.15
N ILE A 184 27.89 6.37 -5.08
CA ILE A 184 28.24 4.98 -5.43
C ILE A 184 29.70 4.89 -5.91
N GLY A 185 30.20 5.88 -6.63
CA GLY A 185 31.58 5.93 -7.11
C GLY A 185 32.62 6.23 -6.04
N THR A 186 32.21 6.73 -4.87
CA THR A 186 33.12 7.24 -3.81
C THR A 186 32.94 6.56 -2.45
N THR A 187 31.98 5.67 -2.29
CA THR A 187 31.67 4.96 -1.03
C THR A 187 31.48 3.47 -1.27
N ASP A 188 31.13 2.73 -0.21
CA ASP A 188 30.79 1.29 -0.29
C ASP A 188 29.35 1.03 -0.83
N LEU A 189 28.58 2.08 -1.12
CA LEU A 189 27.25 1.95 -1.70
C LEU A 189 27.37 1.40 -3.13
N GLN A 190 26.68 0.29 -3.40
CA GLN A 190 26.70 -0.36 -4.73
C GLN A 190 25.42 -0.09 -5.53
N LYS A 191 24.30 0.05 -4.81
CA LYS A 191 22.97 0.25 -5.38
C LYS A 191 22.13 1.06 -4.41
N VAL A 192 21.31 1.98 -4.93
CA VAL A 192 20.25 2.65 -4.14
C VAL A 192 18.99 2.81 -4.99
N ILE A 193 17.84 2.63 -4.38
CA ILE A 193 16.56 2.97 -5.01
C ILE A 193 16.19 4.38 -4.58
N LEU A 194 16.14 5.32 -5.52
CA LEU A 194 15.60 6.67 -5.27
C LEU A 194 14.23 6.81 -5.90
N SER A 195 13.34 7.52 -5.20
CA SER A 195 11.95 7.70 -5.62
C SER A 195 11.55 9.18 -5.72
N ARG A 196 10.49 9.43 -6.48
CA ARG A 196 9.83 10.73 -6.59
C ARG A 196 8.33 10.60 -6.43
N THR A 197 7.69 11.65 -5.95
CA THR A 197 6.24 11.78 -5.83
C THR A 197 5.66 12.54 -7.02
N VAL A 198 4.41 12.20 -7.37
CA VAL A 198 3.59 12.92 -8.34
C VAL A 198 2.25 13.21 -7.68
N PRO A 199 1.89 14.47 -7.41
CA PRO A 199 0.63 14.80 -6.77
C PRO A 199 -0.57 14.48 -7.67
N VAL A 200 -1.69 14.08 -7.07
CA VAL A 200 -2.97 13.93 -7.76
C VAL A 200 -3.80 15.18 -7.49
N PRO A 201 -4.16 15.98 -8.52
CA PRO A 201 -4.72 17.30 -8.33
C PRO A 201 -6.24 17.33 -8.10
N PHE A 202 -6.84 16.22 -7.68
CA PHE A 202 -8.27 16.10 -7.40
C PHE A 202 -8.55 15.03 -6.35
N PRO A 203 -9.69 15.10 -5.64
CA PRO A 203 -10.14 14.04 -4.75
C PRO A 203 -10.36 12.72 -5.51
N VAL A 204 -9.97 11.59 -4.91
CA VAL A 204 -9.95 10.28 -5.57
C VAL A 204 -11.03 9.35 -5.04
N ASP A 205 -11.71 8.65 -5.95
CA ASP A 205 -12.48 7.44 -5.66
C ASP A 205 -11.53 6.23 -5.65
N PHE A 206 -11.13 5.80 -4.45
CA PHE A 206 -10.16 4.71 -4.26
C PHE A 206 -10.72 3.36 -4.68
N THR A 207 -11.99 3.11 -4.46
CA THR A 207 -12.64 1.84 -4.82
C THR A 207 -12.83 1.70 -6.33
N ALA A 208 -13.29 2.75 -7.01
CA ALA A 208 -13.35 2.75 -8.46
C ALA A 208 -11.94 2.66 -9.08
N THR A 209 -10.95 3.37 -8.53
CA THR A 209 -9.54 3.28 -8.94
C THR A 209 -9.00 1.85 -8.79
N TYR A 210 -9.33 1.16 -7.67
CA TYR A 210 -8.96 -0.23 -7.46
C TYR A 210 -9.51 -1.15 -8.55
N VAL A 211 -10.81 -1.06 -8.83
CA VAL A 211 -11.47 -1.88 -9.85
C VAL A 211 -10.88 -1.64 -11.23
N HIS A 212 -10.75 -0.38 -11.66
CA HIS A 212 -10.16 -0.03 -12.96
C HIS A 212 -8.71 -0.48 -13.07
N GLY A 213 -7.90 -0.18 -12.06
CA GLY A 213 -6.49 -0.55 -12.06
C GLY A 213 -6.27 -2.05 -12.04
N ARG A 214 -7.05 -2.81 -11.22
CA ARG A 214 -6.89 -4.26 -11.16
C ARG A 214 -7.23 -4.96 -12.48
N SER A 215 -8.21 -4.47 -13.23
CA SER A 215 -8.56 -5.01 -14.55
C SER A 215 -7.46 -4.85 -15.61
N ARG A 216 -6.49 -3.97 -15.36
CA ARG A 216 -5.40 -3.61 -16.30
C ARG A 216 -4.01 -4.03 -15.81
N ASN A 217 -3.91 -4.54 -14.59
CA ASN A 217 -2.67 -4.99 -13.99
C ASN A 217 -2.68 -6.49 -13.73
N THR A 218 -1.47 -7.07 -13.69
CA THR A 218 -1.23 -8.48 -13.35
C THR A 218 -0.33 -8.55 -12.11
N PRO A 219 -0.81 -8.08 -10.95
CA PRO A 219 -0.01 -8.05 -9.72
C PRO A 219 0.19 -9.45 -9.15
N VAL A 220 1.20 -9.62 -8.29
CA VAL A 220 1.32 -10.79 -7.40
C VAL A 220 0.35 -10.65 -6.24
N ARG A 221 0.19 -9.42 -5.76
CA ARG A 221 -0.77 -9.04 -4.72
C ARG A 221 -1.42 -7.71 -5.12
N SER A 222 -2.71 -7.54 -4.88
CA SER A 222 -3.33 -6.24 -4.91
C SER A 222 -3.99 -5.92 -3.57
N PHE A 223 -4.17 -4.64 -3.29
CA PHE A 223 -4.73 -4.20 -2.03
C PHE A 223 -5.47 -2.88 -2.15
N LEU A 224 -6.48 -2.74 -1.29
CA LEU A 224 -7.19 -1.50 -1.05
C LEU A 224 -7.30 -1.32 0.47
N VAL A 225 -6.71 -0.27 1.00
CA VAL A 225 -6.56 -0.04 2.44
C VAL A 225 -7.20 1.30 2.81
N ASN A 226 -7.99 1.29 3.86
CA ASN A 226 -8.44 2.47 4.60
C ASN A 226 -8.24 2.19 6.08
N LEU A 227 -7.07 2.54 6.61
CA LEU A 227 -6.66 2.19 7.96
C LEU A 227 -5.71 3.23 8.57
N GLY A 228 -6.01 3.70 9.78
CA GLY A 228 -5.15 4.61 10.52
C GLY A 228 -5.00 5.98 9.85
N GLY A 229 -6.07 6.51 9.23
CA GLY A 229 -6.06 7.79 8.53
C GLY A 229 -5.33 7.77 7.18
N ARG A 230 -4.94 6.59 6.71
CA ARG A 230 -4.24 6.41 5.43
C ARG A 230 -5.10 5.60 4.48
N ARG A 231 -5.18 6.05 3.22
CA ARG A 231 -5.83 5.32 2.14
C ARG A 231 -4.78 4.94 1.09
N VAL A 232 -4.79 3.68 0.70
CA VAL A 232 -3.84 3.16 -0.29
C VAL A 232 -4.54 2.20 -1.22
N VAL A 233 -4.31 2.33 -2.51
CA VAL A 233 -4.63 1.31 -3.51
C VAL A 233 -3.38 0.93 -4.26
N GLY A 234 -3.12 -0.37 -4.44
CA GLY A 234 -1.89 -0.81 -5.07
C GLY A 234 -1.98 -2.16 -5.77
N PHE A 235 -1.09 -2.32 -6.76
CA PHE A 235 -0.98 -3.49 -7.63
C PHE A 235 0.47 -4.01 -7.54
N SER A 236 0.80 -4.62 -6.39
CA SER A 236 2.16 -5.03 -6.06
C SER A 236 2.73 -6.04 -7.06
N PRO A 237 3.93 -5.79 -7.59
CA PRO A 237 4.59 -6.74 -8.47
C PRO A 237 5.34 -7.84 -7.71
N GLU A 238 5.57 -7.68 -6.39
CA GLU A 238 6.59 -8.40 -5.64
C GLU A 238 6.11 -8.78 -4.24
N THR A 239 6.48 -10.01 -3.81
CA THR A 239 6.27 -10.49 -2.44
C THR A 239 7.55 -10.25 -1.63
N VAL A 240 7.44 -9.48 -0.54
CA VAL A 240 8.55 -9.26 0.42
C VAL A 240 8.85 -10.53 1.19
N ALA A 241 7.83 -11.11 1.80
CA ALA A 241 7.91 -12.36 2.53
C ALA A 241 6.58 -13.12 2.42
N GLU A 242 6.67 -14.41 2.19
CA GLU A 242 5.55 -15.34 2.34
C GLU A 242 6.04 -16.51 3.17
N VAL A 243 5.30 -16.83 4.23
CA VAL A 243 5.60 -17.97 5.12
C VAL A 243 4.32 -18.76 5.33
N THR A 244 4.36 -20.05 5.05
CA THR A 244 3.23 -20.95 5.30
C THR A 244 3.17 -21.38 6.78
N ALA A 245 2.03 -21.89 7.22
CA ALA A 245 1.88 -22.46 8.57
C ALA A 245 2.90 -23.57 8.87
N ASP A 246 3.35 -24.30 7.85
CA ASP A 246 4.37 -25.34 7.98
C ASP A 246 5.79 -24.77 8.02
N GLY A 247 5.98 -23.45 7.86
CA GLY A 247 7.27 -22.76 7.90
C GLY A 247 8.05 -22.80 6.58
N ASP A 248 7.42 -23.10 5.44
CA ASP A 248 8.04 -22.84 4.14
C ASP A 248 8.01 -21.35 3.88
N ALA A 249 9.19 -20.77 3.62
CA ALA A 249 9.37 -19.33 3.45
C ALA A 249 9.88 -18.99 2.05
N LEU A 250 9.43 -17.86 1.50
CA LEU A 250 9.97 -17.31 0.26
C LEU A 250 10.01 -15.78 0.26
N THR A 251 10.89 -15.25 -0.56
CA THR A 251 10.91 -13.84 -1.01
C THR A 251 11.14 -13.81 -2.53
N GLN A 252 10.60 -12.80 -3.21
CA GLN A 252 10.60 -12.75 -4.68
C GLN A 252 11.23 -11.45 -5.19
N PRO A 253 12.57 -11.32 -5.20
CA PRO A 253 13.20 -10.10 -5.72
C PRO A 253 12.92 -9.93 -7.22
N LEU A 254 12.46 -8.71 -7.58
CA LEU A 254 12.27 -8.23 -8.95
C LEU A 254 13.18 -7.04 -9.20
N ALA A 255 14.14 -7.17 -10.09
CA ALA A 255 15.04 -6.08 -10.46
C ALA A 255 15.41 -6.17 -11.94
N GLY A 256 15.74 -5.03 -12.53
CA GLY A 256 15.85 -4.91 -13.99
C GLY A 256 14.48 -4.68 -14.62
N THR A 257 14.37 -3.68 -15.50
CA THR A 257 13.07 -3.22 -16.02
C THR A 257 13.14 -2.84 -17.47
N ARG A 258 12.12 -3.24 -18.25
CA ARG A 258 11.78 -2.66 -19.57
C ARG A 258 10.28 -2.42 -19.63
N ALA A 259 9.91 -1.40 -20.39
CA ALA A 259 8.51 -1.12 -20.68
C ALA A 259 7.83 -2.26 -21.44
N ARG A 260 6.50 -2.27 -21.40
CA ARG A 260 5.64 -3.25 -22.07
C ARG A 260 4.31 -2.61 -22.46
N GLY A 261 3.62 -3.21 -23.46
CA GLY A 261 2.29 -2.77 -23.91
C GLY A 261 2.32 -2.02 -25.24
N PHE A 262 3.40 -2.17 -26.02
CA PHE A 262 3.57 -1.56 -27.35
C PHE A 262 3.24 -2.52 -28.49
N GLY A 263 2.76 -3.71 -28.19
CA GLY A 263 2.49 -4.80 -29.13
C GLY A 263 3.52 -5.92 -29.04
N GLU A 264 3.13 -7.13 -29.50
CA GLU A 264 3.89 -8.37 -29.29
C GLU A 264 5.34 -8.29 -29.80
N ALA A 265 5.57 -7.74 -30.99
CA ALA A 265 6.91 -7.65 -31.58
C ALA A 265 7.85 -6.72 -30.80
N GLU A 266 7.35 -5.57 -30.35
CA GLU A 266 8.14 -4.60 -29.58
C GLU A 266 8.33 -5.10 -28.14
N ASP A 267 7.33 -5.70 -27.53
CA ASP A 267 7.43 -6.28 -26.21
C ASP A 267 8.46 -7.42 -26.16
N GLU A 268 8.54 -8.25 -27.21
CA GLU A 268 9.56 -9.31 -27.31
C GLU A 268 10.97 -8.75 -27.61
N ARG A 269 11.07 -7.67 -28.39
CA ARG A 269 12.34 -6.95 -28.59
C ARG A 269 12.87 -6.43 -27.25
N LEU A 270 12.02 -5.73 -26.48
CA LEU A 270 12.36 -5.19 -25.16
C LEU A 270 12.67 -6.31 -24.15
N ARG A 271 12.00 -7.45 -24.24
CA ARG A 271 12.31 -8.63 -23.44
C ARG A 271 13.71 -9.20 -23.75
N THR A 272 14.04 -9.31 -25.01
CA THR A 272 15.36 -9.77 -25.45
C THR A 272 16.46 -8.80 -24.99
N GLU A 273 16.23 -7.51 -25.09
CA GLU A 273 17.13 -6.47 -24.58
C GLU A 273 17.31 -6.58 -23.06
N LEU A 274 16.23 -6.74 -22.27
CA LEU A 274 16.29 -6.94 -20.83
C LEU A 274 17.17 -8.11 -20.43
N LEU A 275 17.06 -9.25 -21.13
CA LEU A 275 17.82 -10.46 -20.87
C LEU A 275 19.30 -10.37 -21.29
N ALA A 276 19.65 -9.38 -22.11
CA ALA A 276 21.01 -9.16 -22.59
C ALA A 276 21.72 -7.94 -21.98
N ASP A 277 21.01 -7.10 -21.22
CA ASP A 277 21.56 -5.87 -20.64
C ASP A 277 22.42 -6.18 -19.40
N PRO A 278 23.75 -5.91 -19.43
CA PRO A 278 24.62 -6.22 -18.29
C PRO A 278 24.27 -5.44 -17.01
N LYS A 279 23.75 -4.20 -17.12
CA LYS A 279 23.34 -3.38 -15.97
C LYS A 279 22.14 -4.03 -15.28
N GLU A 280 21.10 -4.40 -16.04
CA GLU A 280 19.88 -5.01 -15.53
C GLU A 280 20.14 -6.40 -14.91
N ILE A 281 20.98 -7.21 -15.56
CA ILE A 281 21.43 -8.51 -15.04
C ILE A 281 22.20 -8.33 -13.73
N SER A 282 23.16 -7.39 -13.67
CA SER A 282 23.94 -7.11 -12.47
C SER A 282 23.05 -6.67 -11.31
N GLU A 283 22.11 -5.77 -11.58
CA GLU A 283 21.13 -5.30 -10.60
C GLU A 283 20.34 -6.46 -9.98
N HIS A 284 19.86 -7.35 -10.84
CA HIS A 284 19.09 -8.51 -10.41
C HIS A 284 19.91 -9.51 -9.58
N VAL A 285 21.10 -9.89 -10.08
CA VAL A 285 21.99 -10.84 -9.40
C VAL A 285 22.38 -10.34 -8.00
N LEU A 286 22.74 -9.06 -7.86
CA LEU A 286 23.04 -8.45 -6.56
C LEU A 286 21.85 -8.53 -5.61
N SER A 287 20.62 -8.28 -6.12
CA SER A 287 19.41 -8.35 -5.33
C SER A 287 19.08 -9.77 -4.87
N VAL A 288 19.24 -10.77 -5.74
CA VAL A 288 19.03 -12.19 -5.40
C VAL A 288 20.06 -12.67 -4.36
N LYS A 289 21.33 -12.30 -4.54
CA LYS A 289 22.39 -12.66 -3.61
C LYS A 289 22.10 -12.13 -2.19
N LEU A 290 21.74 -10.86 -2.06
CA LEU A 290 21.39 -10.30 -0.74
C LEU A 290 20.16 -10.97 -0.14
N ALA A 291 19.10 -11.22 -0.93
CA ALA A 291 17.94 -11.93 -0.46
C ALA A 291 18.25 -13.36 0.03
N GLU A 292 19.18 -14.07 -0.64
CA GLU A 292 19.67 -15.38 -0.21
C GLU A 292 20.42 -15.28 1.13
N GLU A 293 21.33 -14.31 1.26
CA GLU A 293 22.08 -14.04 2.50
C GLU A 293 21.14 -13.70 3.66
N GLU A 294 20.12 -12.86 3.44
CA GLU A 294 19.11 -12.50 4.44
C GLU A 294 18.27 -13.72 4.87
N MET A 295 17.77 -14.49 3.92
CA MET A 295 16.99 -15.71 4.21
C MET A 295 17.84 -16.75 4.98
N ALA A 296 19.12 -16.86 4.68
CA ALA A 296 20.04 -17.79 5.37
C ALA A 296 20.18 -17.47 6.87
N THR A 297 19.92 -16.24 7.32
CA THR A 297 19.98 -15.85 8.75
C THR A 297 18.81 -16.39 9.58
N VAL A 298 17.71 -16.80 8.95
CA VAL A 298 16.46 -17.19 9.62
C VAL A 298 15.93 -18.57 9.20
N CYS A 299 16.50 -19.13 8.15
CA CYS A 299 16.14 -20.46 7.65
C CYS A 299 17.13 -21.52 8.12
N ARG A 300 16.71 -22.78 8.12
CA ARG A 300 17.55 -23.93 8.44
C ARG A 300 18.78 -23.96 7.55
N PRO A 301 19.97 -24.25 8.09
CA PRO A 301 21.18 -24.38 7.30
C PRO A 301 21.02 -25.33 6.10
N GLY A 302 21.38 -24.86 4.91
CA GLY A 302 21.29 -25.64 3.67
C GLY A 302 19.88 -25.76 3.08
N SER A 303 18.87 -25.12 3.66
CA SER A 303 17.51 -25.12 3.10
C SER A 303 17.27 -23.99 2.09
N VAL A 304 18.09 -22.93 2.14
CA VAL A 304 17.91 -21.78 1.24
C VAL A 304 18.37 -22.16 -0.18
N ASN A 305 17.53 -21.87 -1.15
CA ASN A 305 17.79 -22.12 -2.58
C ASN A 305 17.07 -21.11 -3.46
N VAL A 306 17.65 -20.82 -4.61
CA VAL A 306 17.06 -19.91 -5.61
C VAL A 306 16.35 -20.73 -6.67
N ARG A 307 15.10 -20.39 -6.94
CA ARG A 307 14.26 -20.98 -8.01
C ARG A 307 13.90 -19.91 -9.02
N ASP A 308 13.58 -20.32 -10.23
CA ASP A 308 13.16 -19.42 -11.31
C ASP A 308 14.14 -18.25 -11.54
N LEU A 309 15.44 -18.52 -11.46
CA LEU A 309 16.46 -17.48 -11.58
C LEU A 309 16.33 -16.69 -12.88
N MET A 310 16.20 -15.35 -12.78
CA MET A 310 16.11 -14.39 -13.88
C MET A 310 14.99 -14.67 -14.89
N THR A 311 13.86 -15.22 -14.46
CA THR A 311 12.69 -15.34 -15.35
C THR A 311 12.07 -13.97 -15.60
N VAL A 312 11.60 -13.74 -16.84
CA VAL A 312 10.89 -12.49 -17.15
C VAL A 312 9.47 -12.54 -16.59
N ARG A 313 9.16 -11.62 -15.70
CA ARG A 313 7.85 -11.44 -15.07
C ARG A 313 7.15 -10.21 -15.66
N GLN A 314 5.97 -10.40 -16.23
CA GLN A 314 5.16 -9.32 -16.77
C GLN A 314 4.28 -8.72 -15.67
N ARG A 315 4.29 -7.38 -15.51
CA ARG A 315 3.58 -6.66 -14.45
C ARG A 315 3.01 -5.33 -14.98
N GLY A 316 1.78 -5.37 -15.49
CA GLY A 316 1.12 -4.20 -16.06
C GLY A 316 1.90 -3.62 -17.24
N SER A 317 2.34 -2.36 -17.11
CA SER A 317 3.05 -1.59 -18.14
C SER A 317 4.54 -1.92 -18.30
N VAL A 318 5.06 -2.87 -17.53
CA VAL A 318 6.49 -3.22 -17.51
C VAL A 318 6.72 -4.73 -17.42
N GLN A 319 7.94 -5.13 -17.73
CA GLN A 319 8.48 -6.47 -17.52
C GLN A 319 9.79 -6.39 -16.73
N HIS A 320 10.02 -7.38 -15.86
CA HIS A 320 11.15 -7.45 -14.95
C HIS A 320 11.85 -8.79 -15.02
N LEU A 321 13.15 -8.82 -14.66
CA LEU A 321 13.78 -10.04 -14.22
C LEU A 321 13.28 -10.37 -12.81
N GLY A 322 12.92 -11.63 -12.59
CA GLY A 322 12.40 -12.12 -11.32
C GLY A 322 13.02 -13.44 -10.92
N SER A 323 13.26 -13.61 -9.62
CA SER A 323 13.69 -14.85 -9.02
C SER A 323 12.88 -15.13 -7.76
N THR A 324 12.94 -16.37 -7.27
CA THR A 324 12.31 -16.74 -6.01
C THR A 324 13.36 -17.39 -5.12
N VAL A 325 13.57 -16.83 -3.94
CA VAL A 325 14.46 -17.40 -2.90
C VAL A 325 13.59 -18.13 -1.89
N HIS A 326 13.76 -19.43 -1.77
CA HIS A 326 13.04 -20.30 -0.85
C HIS A 326 13.91 -20.72 0.32
N GLY A 327 13.28 -21.00 1.46
CA GLY A 327 13.92 -21.60 2.62
C GLY A 327 12.90 -22.24 3.54
N LYS A 328 13.38 -23.00 4.52
CA LYS A 328 12.58 -23.55 5.61
C LYS A 328 12.95 -22.81 6.89
N VAL A 329 11.98 -22.17 7.52
CA VAL A 329 12.19 -21.43 8.78
C VAL A 329 12.85 -22.34 9.82
N ASP A 330 13.86 -21.83 10.52
CA ASP A 330 14.61 -22.59 11.52
C ASP A 330 13.80 -22.79 12.82
N GLU A 331 14.15 -23.78 13.62
CA GLU A 331 13.51 -24.04 14.91
C GLU A 331 13.63 -22.82 15.85
N GLY A 332 12.54 -22.44 16.50
CA GLY A 332 12.48 -21.28 17.38
C GLY A 332 12.39 -19.93 16.67
N ARG A 333 12.35 -19.90 15.35
CA ARG A 333 12.06 -18.73 14.53
C ARG A 333 10.60 -18.73 14.09
N THR A 334 10.09 -17.53 13.77
CA THR A 334 8.72 -17.28 13.35
C THR A 334 8.69 -16.60 11.98
N ALA A 335 7.52 -16.51 11.37
CA ALA A 335 7.32 -15.73 10.15
C ALA A 335 7.68 -14.24 10.32
N TRP A 336 7.55 -13.71 11.53
CA TRP A 336 7.96 -12.35 11.87
C TRP A 336 9.48 -12.16 11.85
N ASP A 337 10.25 -13.20 12.18
CA ASP A 337 11.72 -13.17 12.02
C ASP A 337 12.11 -13.16 10.54
N VAL A 338 11.38 -13.92 9.69
CA VAL A 338 11.59 -13.89 8.23
C VAL A 338 11.29 -12.49 7.69
N LEU A 339 10.14 -11.91 8.02
CA LEU A 339 9.79 -10.54 7.60
C LEU A 339 10.86 -9.55 8.05
N ARG A 340 11.34 -9.63 9.28
CA ARG A 340 12.42 -8.77 9.80
C ARG A 340 13.71 -8.89 8.99
N ALA A 341 14.08 -10.10 8.59
CA ALA A 341 15.32 -10.35 7.88
C ALA A 341 15.33 -9.75 6.48
N VAL A 342 14.21 -9.87 5.73
CA VAL A 342 14.12 -9.42 4.34
C VAL A 342 13.57 -8.00 4.18
N PHE A 343 12.99 -7.41 5.23
CA PHE A 343 12.40 -6.06 5.17
C PHE A 343 13.43 -4.95 5.47
N PRO A 344 13.34 -3.82 4.76
CA PRO A 344 12.59 -3.61 3.53
C PRO A 344 13.22 -4.37 2.37
N ALA A 345 12.44 -4.71 1.35
CA ALA A 345 12.95 -5.42 0.20
C ALA A 345 14.18 -4.71 -0.40
N VAL A 346 15.20 -5.48 -0.76
CA VAL A 346 16.42 -4.96 -1.40
C VAL A 346 16.12 -4.21 -2.70
N THR A 347 15.11 -4.65 -3.41
CA THR A 347 14.60 -4.07 -4.65
C THR A 347 13.91 -2.72 -4.47
N ALA A 348 13.63 -2.34 -3.22
CA ALA A 348 13.04 -1.06 -2.84
C ALA A 348 13.94 -0.20 -1.93
N SER A 349 15.14 -0.67 -1.58
CA SER A 349 16.09 0.02 -0.70
C SER A 349 17.47 0.21 -1.33
N GLY A 350 18.32 -0.80 -1.32
CA GLY A 350 19.64 -0.76 -1.94
C GLY A 350 20.64 -1.68 -1.25
N ILE A 351 21.92 -1.61 -1.69
CA ILE A 351 22.99 -2.51 -1.29
C ILE A 351 24.27 -1.72 -1.01
N PRO A 352 24.91 -1.89 0.15
CA PRO A 352 24.36 -2.47 1.37
C PRO A 352 23.16 -1.66 1.91
N LYS A 353 22.26 -2.27 2.68
CA LYS A 353 21.03 -1.62 3.13
C LYS A 353 21.26 -0.36 3.99
N ALA A 354 22.19 -0.42 4.97
CA ALA A 354 22.43 0.71 5.87
C ALA A 354 22.95 1.97 5.16
N PRO A 355 23.99 1.94 4.29
CA PRO A 355 24.35 3.07 3.44
C PRO A 355 23.24 3.54 2.52
N ALA A 356 22.42 2.61 1.98
CA ALA A 356 21.30 2.97 1.13
C ALA A 356 20.22 3.76 1.89
N TYR A 357 19.89 3.40 3.14
CA TYR A 357 18.96 4.17 3.97
C TYR A 357 19.47 5.58 4.24
N ASP A 358 20.78 5.71 4.49
CA ASP A 358 21.41 7.01 4.70
C ASP A 358 21.32 7.89 3.44
N CYS A 359 21.60 7.31 2.28
CA CYS A 359 21.49 7.98 0.99
C CYS A 359 20.03 8.42 0.71
N ILE A 360 19.07 7.50 0.87
CA ILE A 360 17.64 7.78 0.69
C ILE A 360 17.19 8.93 1.59
N THR A 361 17.49 8.86 2.90
CA THR A 361 17.05 9.88 3.88
C THR A 361 17.64 11.27 3.58
N ARG A 362 18.83 11.35 2.97
CA ARG A 362 19.47 12.62 2.63
C ARG A 362 19.00 13.20 1.29
N LEU A 363 18.68 12.34 0.34
CA LEU A 363 18.36 12.75 -1.02
C LEU A 363 16.86 12.94 -1.24
N GLU A 364 16.02 12.09 -0.68
CA GLU A 364 14.57 12.25 -0.80
C GLU A 364 14.05 13.33 0.16
N LYS A 365 13.25 14.27 -0.36
CA LYS A 365 12.71 15.39 0.41
C LYS A 365 11.63 14.97 1.41
N GLU A 366 10.91 13.90 1.07
CA GLU A 366 9.76 13.43 1.82
C GLU A 366 10.00 12.01 2.31
N ARG A 367 9.46 11.70 3.49
CA ARG A 367 9.41 10.35 4.00
C ARG A 367 8.67 9.44 3.04
N ARG A 368 9.02 8.18 3.03
CA ARG A 368 8.35 7.18 2.17
C ARG A 368 7.01 6.74 2.72
N GLY A 369 6.89 6.68 4.04
CA GLY A 369 5.71 6.14 4.69
C GLY A 369 5.45 4.70 4.25
N ILE A 370 4.23 4.43 3.77
CA ILE A 370 3.86 3.08 3.32
C ILE A 370 4.54 2.72 1.97
N TYR A 371 4.92 3.69 1.14
CA TYR A 371 5.66 3.41 -0.11
C TYR A 371 6.98 2.67 0.19
N SER A 372 7.30 1.63 -0.55
CA SER A 372 8.44 0.72 -0.29
C SER A 372 8.38 -0.02 1.07
N GLY A 373 7.27 0.11 1.79
CA GLY A 373 6.91 -0.68 2.94
C GLY A 373 6.19 -1.97 2.54
N ALA A 374 5.32 -2.48 3.40
CA ALA A 374 4.56 -3.69 3.13
C ALA A 374 3.09 -3.57 3.55
N ILE A 375 2.18 -4.21 2.78
CA ILE A 375 0.86 -4.61 3.30
C ILE A 375 1.00 -6.04 3.78
N VAL A 376 0.58 -6.28 5.01
CA VAL A 376 0.80 -7.53 5.73
C VAL A 376 -0.53 -8.21 6.04
N MET A 377 -0.58 -9.50 5.79
CA MET A 377 -1.59 -10.44 6.30
C MET A 377 -0.86 -11.49 7.13
N ALA A 378 -1.26 -11.67 8.38
CA ALA A 378 -0.72 -12.69 9.27
C ALA A 378 -1.85 -13.50 9.90
N SER A 379 -1.59 -14.76 10.29
CA SER A 379 -2.59 -15.63 10.87
C SER A 379 -2.09 -16.32 12.14
N SER A 380 -3.06 -16.75 12.95
CA SER A 380 -2.82 -17.43 14.23
C SER A 380 -2.13 -18.78 14.13
N ASP A 381 -2.14 -19.40 12.94
CA ASP A 381 -1.42 -20.65 12.64
C ASP A 381 0.06 -20.45 12.31
N GLY A 382 0.52 -19.19 12.31
CA GLY A 382 1.91 -18.82 12.05
C GLY A 382 2.21 -18.46 10.59
N ALA A 383 1.22 -18.51 9.69
CA ALA A 383 1.42 -18.02 8.32
C ALA A 383 1.48 -16.49 8.25
N LEU A 384 2.25 -15.99 7.28
CA LEU A 384 2.39 -14.56 7.02
C LEU A 384 2.60 -14.33 5.52
N ASP A 385 1.97 -13.27 5.00
CA ASP A 385 2.15 -12.79 3.63
C ASP A 385 2.36 -11.27 3.67
N ALA A 386 3.38 -10.78 2.98
CA ALA A 386 3.74 -9.37 2.95
C ALA A 386 3.99 -8.91 1.51
N ALA A 387 3.09 -8.09 0.99
CA ALA A 387 3.20 -7.47 -0.32
C ALA A 387 4.06 -6.21 -0.26
N LEU A 388 5.03 -6.07 -1.16
CA LEU A 388 5.79 -4.83 -1.31
C LEU A 388 4.88 -3.71 -1.82
N VAL A 389 4.88 -2.55 -1.15
CA VAL A 389 4.05 -1.43 -1.55
C VAL A 389 4.72 -0.63 -2.66
N LEU A 390 4.44 -1.03 -3.88
CA LEU A 390 4.81 -0.38 -5.13
C LEU A 390 3.57 -0.30 -6.04
N ARG A 391 3.65 0.51 -7.11
CA ARG A 391 2.55 0.68 -8.09
C ARG A 391 1.24 1.04 -7.37
N SER A 392 1.33 2.06 -6.54
CA SER A 392 0.26 2.44 -5.62
C SER A 392 -0.05 3.93 -5.70
N LEU A 393 -1.29 4.22 -5.36
CA LEU A 393 -1.82 5.55 -5.09
C LEU A 393 -2.04 5.65 -3.58
N PHE A 394 -1.66 6.78 -3.02
CA PHE A 394 -1.71 7.07 -1.58
C PHE A 394 -2.57 8.29 -1.31
N GLU A 395 -3.20 8.33 -0.14
CA GLU A 395 -3.83 9.53 0.41
C GLU A 395 -3.62 9.58 1.92
N GLN A 396 -3.25 10.75 2.40
CA GLN A 396 -3.21 11.09 3.82
C GLN A 396 -3.58 12.57 3.98
N ASP A 397 -4.38 12.89 5.00
CA ASP A 397 -4.82 14.26 5.31
C ASP A 397 -5.45 15.00 4.10
N GLY A 398 -6.19 14.27 3.26
CA GLY A 398 -6.85 14.80 2.08
C GLY A 398 -5.95 15.08 0.87
N HIS A 399 -4.66 14.73 0.95
CA HIS A 399 -3.71 14.86 -0.14
C HIS A 399 -3.45 13.50 -0.76
N ALA A 400 -3.64 13.38 -2.08
CA ALA A 400 -3.37 12.15 -2.81
C ALA A 400 -2.13 12.30 -3.71
N TRP A 401 -1.33 11.21 -3.82
CA TRP A 401 -0.14 11.17 -4.66
C TRP A 401 0.18 9.76 -5.18
N LEU A 402 0.91 9.72 -6.28
CA LEU A 402 1.61 8.54 -6.79
C LEU A 402 3.08 8.62 -6.41
N ARG A 403 3.78 7.47 -6.30
CA ARG A 403 5.22 7.41 -6.05
C ARG A 403 5.87 6.26 -6.79
N ALA A 404 7.01 6.50 -7.41
CA ALA A 404 7.82 5.45 -8.03
C ALA A 404 9.31 5.78 -7.90
N GLY A 405 10.14 4.73 -7.91
CA GLY A 405 11.58 4.83 -7.86
C GLY A 405 12.27 3.93 -8.87
N ALA A 406 13.54 4.21 -9.13
CA ALA A 406 14.41 3.43 -9.98
C ALA A 406 15.68 2.98 -9.24
N GLY A 407 16.28 1.88 -9.69
CA GLY A 407 17.49 1.31 -9.13
C GLY A 407 18.73 1.95 -9.73
N ILE A 408 19.45 2.72 -8.92
CA ILE A 408 20.64 3.45 -9.35
C ILE A 408 21.90 2.65 -9.02
N LEU A 409 22.71 2.44 -10.06
CA LEU A 409 24.03 1.80 -10.02
C LEU A 409 25.05 2.72 -10.69
N SER A 410 26.34 2.35 -10.66
CA SER A 410 27.41 3.12 -11.33
C SER A 410 27.21 3.30 -12.84
N GLY A 411 26.47 2.41 -13.50
CA GLY A 411 26.14 2.49 -14.93
C GLY A 411 24.82 3.16 -15.26
N SER A 412 24.11 3.73 -14.28
CA SER A 412 22.86 4.45 -14.48
C SER A 412 23.07 5.81 -15.16
N THR A 413 22.02 6.29 -15.85
CA THR A 413 21.96 7.67 -16.37
C THR A 413 20.71 8.37 -15.86
N PRO A 414 20.79 9.67 -15.47
CA PRO A 414 19.66 10.41 -14.92
C PRO A 414 18.40 10.36 -15.78
N GLU A 415 18.54 10.48 -17.08
CA GLU A 415 17.44 10.50 -18.05
C GLU A 415 16.74 9.13 -18.14
N ARG A 416 17.50 8.03 -18.13
CA ARG A 416 16.93 6.67 -18.19
C ARG A 416 16.21 6.33 -16.89
N GLU A 417 16.78 6.70 -15.74
CA GLU A 417 16.15 6.42 -14.44
C GLU A 417 14.86 7.26 -14.24
N LEU A 418 14.82 8.50 -14.74
CA LEU A 418 13.58 9.30 -14.79
C LEU A 418 12.52 8.60 -15.66
N GLU A 419 12.88 8.15 -16.87
CA GLU A 419 11.93 7.46 -17.76
C GLU A 419 11.42 6.16 -17.09
N GLU A 420 12.29 5.41 -16.40
CA GLU A 420 11.88 4.21 -15.68
C GLU A 420 10.83 4.51 -14.59
N THR A 421 10.98 5.63 -13.87
CA THR A 421 9.92 6.04 -12.92
C THR A 421 8.60 6.36 -13.64
N CYS A 422 8.65 7.00 -14.82
CA CYS A 422 7.44 7.26 -15.62
C CYS A 422 6.79 5.95 -16.10
N GLU A 423 7.58 4.99 -16.60
CA GLU A 423 7.12 3.66 -17.00
C GLU A 423 6.39 2.94 -15.85
N LYS A 424 6.95 3.00 -14.63
CA LYS A 424 6.38 2.43 -13.42
C LYS A 424 5.10 3.14 -12.97
N LEU A 425 5.05 4.46 -13.02
CA LEU A 425 3.86 5.26 -12.67
C LEU A 425 2.68 4.99 -13.62
N ARG A 426 2.95 4.72 -14.90
CA ARG A 426 1.91 4.38 -15.89
C ARG A 426 1.15 3.08 -15.59
N SER A 427 1.59 2.28 -14.63
CA SER A 427 0.81 1.14 -14.14
C SER A 427 -0.40 1.55 -13.28
N VAL A 428 -0.45 2.79 -12.77
CA VAL A 428 -1.53 3.30 -11.91
C VAL A 428 -2.14 4.59 -12.46
N ALA A 429 -1.31 5.54 -12.88
CA ALA A 429 -1.70 6.89 -13.30
C ALA A 429 -2.87 6.96 -14.30
N PRO A 430 -2.98 6.05 -15.31
CA PRO A 430 -4.09 6.08 -16.27
C PRO A 430 -5.43 5.64 -15.69
N TYR A 431 -5.46 5.04 -14.50
CA TYR A 431 -6.64 4.38 -13.92
C TYR A 431 -7.19 5.10 -12.70
N VAL A 432 -6.64 6.26 -12.34
CA VAL A 432 -7.11 7.06 -11.21
C VAL A 432 -8.48 7.66 -11.53
N VAL A 433 -9.46 7.38 -10.67
CA VAL A 433 -10.85 7.84 -10.84
C VAL A 433 -11.11 9.00 -9.89
N PRO A 434 -11.56 10.17 -10.39
CA PRO A 434 -11.96 11.27 -9.53
C PRO A 434 -13.21 10.91 -8.70
N ALA A 435 -13.28 11.37 -7.45
CA ALA A 435 -14.50 11.34 -6.69
C ALA A 435 -15.55 12.31 -7.31
N GLU A 436 -16.83 11.95 -7.27
CA GLU A 436 -17.92 12.72 -7.92
C GLU A 436 -17.95 14.21 -7.52
N SER A 437 -17.58 14.54 -6.28
CA SER A 437 -17.50 15.94 -5.80
C SER A 437 -16.38 16.75 -6.49
N GLY A 438 -15.40 16.12 -7.12
CA GLY A 438 -14.33 16.80 -7.87
C GLY A 438 -14.71 17.20 -9.30
N LEU A 439 -15.78 16.62 -9.86
CA LEU A 439 -16.26 16.95 -11.21
C LEU A 439 -17.10 18.25 -11.26
N LEU A 440 -17.66 18.69 -10.11
CA LEU A 440 -18.48 19.90 -10.05
C LEU A 440 -17.67 21.20 -9.91
N ALA A 441 -16.38 21.15 -9.57
CA ALA A 441 -15.57 22.33 -9.35
C ALA A 441 -14.98 22.96 -10.65
N GLU A 442 -14.91 22.21 -11.76
CA GLU A 442 -14.37 22.72 -13.04
C GLU A 442 -15.45 23.20 -14.03
N GLY A 443 -16.76 23.08 -13.69
CA GLY A 443 -17.90 23.51 -14.51
C GLY A 443 -18.44 24.92 -14.21
N GLY A 444 -17.66 25.78 -13.56
CA GLY A 444 -18.02 27.17 -13.32
C GLY A 444 -18.08 27.96 -14.62
N LEU A 445 -19.16 27.85 -15.38
CA LEU A 445 -19.54 28.83 -16.42
C LEU A 445 -19.74 30.17 -15.75
N SER A 446 -18.84 31.10 -16.01
CA SER A 446 -19.05 32.52 -15.84
C SER A 446 -20.23 32.95 -16.76
N VAL A 447 -21.40 33.05 -16.23
CA VAL A 447 -22.50 33.77 -16.88
C VAL A 447 -22.36 35.24 -16.47
N GLU A 448 -21.61 36.01 -17.24
CA GLU A 448 -21.84 37.45 -17.35
C GLU A 448 -23.14 37.66 -18.14
N GLY A 449 -24.22 37.87 -17.43
CA GLY A 449 -25.50 38.30 -17.99
C GLY A 449 -26.00 39.51 -17.21
N GLY A 450 -25.55 40.69 -17.64
CA GLY A 450 -26.09 41.97 -17.17
C GLY A 450 -27.56 42.08 -17.52
N LEU A 451 -28.40 42.30 -16.51
CA LEU A 451 -29.75 42.86 -16.66
C LEU A 451 -29.83 44.09 -15.75
N SER A 452 -29.72 45.25 -16.41
CA SER A 452 -30.14 46.53 -15.91
C SER A 452 -31.67 46.59 -15.81
N VAL A 453 -32.21 46.89 -14.62
CA VAL A 453 -33.58 47.33 -14.46
C VAL A 453 -33.57 48.69 -13.76
N GLU A 454 -34.19 49.64 -14.48
CA GLU A 454 -34.35 51.03 -14.14
C GLU A 454 -35.22 51.29 -12.90
N ARG A 455 -34.98 52.49 -12.34
CA ARG A 455 -35.69 53.10 -11.21
C ARG A 455 -37.17 53.40 -11.51
N GLY A 456 -38.00 53.22 -10.50
CA GLY A 456 -39.31 53.85 -10.37
C GLY A 456 -39.53 54.32 -8.93
N LEU A 457 -39.57 55.63 -8.76
CA LEU A 457 -39.86 56.38 -7.54
C LEU A 457 -41.36 56.37 -7.21
N SER A 458 -41.73 56.38 -5.90
CA SER A 458 -42.68 57.30 -5.20
C SER A 458 -42.98 56.77 -3.82
N VAL A 459 -42.65 57.41 -2.78
CA VAL A 459 -43.08 58.46 -1.87
C VAL A 459 -44.40 58.18 -1.10
N GLU A 460 -44.30 58.50 0.22
CA GLU A 460 -45.29 58.73 1.28
C GLU A 460 -45.76 57.53 2.11
N GLY A 461 -45.82 57.55 3.41
CA GLY A 461 -45.87 58.49 4.50
C GLY A 461 -45.85 57.74 5.84
N GLY A 462 -45.32 58.37 6.88
CA GLY A 462 -45.28 57.89 8.26
C GLY A 462 -46.58 58.22 9.03
N PRO A 463 -46.62 58.31 10.37
CA PRO A 463 -45.77 57.83 11.44
C PRO A 463 -46.57 57.18 12.61
N GLY A 464 -45.92 56.66 13.63
CA GLY A 464 -46.57 56.55 14.94
C GLY A 464 -46.07 55.46 15.90
N SER A 465 -45.33 55.92 16.86
CA SER A 465 -45.30 55.70 18.31
C SER A 465 -45.21 54.26 18.83
N SER A 466 -44.15 53.96 19.49
CA SER A 466 -43.82 54.13 20.95
C SER A 466 -44.26 52.98 21.85
N VAL A 467 -43.32 52.70 22.74
CA VAL A 467 -43.40 52.27 24.15
C VAL A 467 -43.02 50.82 24.46
N VAL A 468 -41.80 50.59 24.88
CA VAL A 468 -41.26 50.51 26.25
C VAL A 468 -41.64 49.22 27.04
N SER A 469 -40.63 48.62 27.51
CA SER A 469 -40.24 48.08 28.84
C SER A 469 -40.18 46.54 28.89
N SER A 470 -39.08 45.97 29.14
CA SER A 470 -38.28 45.85 30.35
C SER A 470 -38.61 44.59 31.19
N ILE A 471 -37.50 43.94 31.58
CA ILE A 471 -37.27 43.26 32.87
C ILE A 471 -37.51 41.74 32.91
N SER A 472 -36.49 41.02 33.02
CA SER A 472 -35.67 40.39 34.06
C SER A 472 -35.99 38.93 34.36
N SER A 473 -34.93 38.20 34.32
CA SER A 473 -34.27 37.34 35.31
C SER A 473 -34.98 36.11 35.87
N GLN A 474 -34.18 35.10 35.87
CA GLN A 474 -33.77 34.14 36.93
C GLN A 474 -34.27 32.70 36.78
N GLN A 475 -33.25 31.89 36.73
CA GLN A 475 -32.93 30.66 37.48
C GLN A 475 -33.99 29.53 37.58
N GLY A 476 -33.48 28.39 37.26
CA GLY A 476 -33.95 27.05 37.57
C GLY A 476 -33.01 26.04 36.93
#